data_ff7dbedd8f30ea91dd64984eb652127b
#
_entry.id   ff7dbedd8f30ea91dd64984eb652127b
#
_cell.length_a   1.000
_cell.length_b   1.000
_cell.length_c   1.000
_cell.angle_alpha   90.00
_cell.angle_beta   90.00
_cell.angle_gamma   90.00
#
_symmetry.space_group_name_H-M   'P 1'
#
loop_
_entity.id
_entity.type
_entity.pdbx_description
1 polymer ?
#
loop_
_entity_poly.entity_id
_entity_poly.type
_entity_poly.pdbx_seq_one_letter_code
_entity_poly.pdbx_strand_id
1 'polypeptide(L)'
;YTYASSSSGTGQANSDKSIGDFWMSDGAYTAATKRASLIHVPLVAAPIAILYNLPGSAQRTPLTLSANTVAGIFAGQILYWDDPKIAADTNRTVTTTTYKKDANGNPIKDKKGNLLPPTTKTTTYRLTLPHQKITVIYRADSSGTSENFTNYLNKSAPTIWTKSKNKVFKDSFPGDINSMDNLGRIVGAQSSNGVSQLAGKTKYSITYAEVNYAAANSLKVASLLNPAGNAVAPDNTGVGAFLASATQDANGF
;
A
#
# COMPACT_ATOMS: atom_id res chain seq x y z
N TYR A 1 -10.48 -19.60 24.05
CA TYR A 1 -10.85 -18.32 23.39
C TYR A 1 -11.24 -18.59 21.94
N THR A 2 -12.28 -17.90 21.47
CA THR A 2 -12.75 -17.99 20.08
C THR A 2 -12.49 -16.65 19.39
N TYR A 3 -11.88 -16.66 18.20
CA TYR A 3 -11.66 -15.48 17.38
C TYR A 3 -12.62 -15.47 16.19
N ALA A 4 -13.41 -14.38 16.06
CA ALA A 4 -14.25 -14.14 14.91
C ALA A 4 -13.55 -13.13 13.99
N SER A 5 -13.12 -13.57 12.80
CA SER A 5 -12.52 -12.71 11.80
C SER A 5 -13.58 -11.76 11.22
N SER A 6 -13.35 -10.46 11.36
CA SER A 6 -14.26 -9.42 10.89
C SER A 6 -13.49 -8.18 10.43
N SER A 7 -14.19 -7.14 9.99
CA SER A 7 -13.55 -5.86 9.65
C SER A 7 -13.25 -5.02 10.88
N SER A 8 -12.32 -4.05 10.75
CA SER A 8 -12.03 -3.07 11.81
C SER A 8 -13.28 -2.31 12.26
N GLY A 9 -14.18 -1.98 11.32
CA GLY A 9 -15.46 -1.33 11.67
C GLY A 9 -16.35 -2.22 12.52
N THR A 10 -16.44 -3.51 12.23
CA THR A 10 -17.18 -4.49 13.05
C THR A 10 -16.51 -4.66 14.42
N GLY A 11 -15.17 -4.77 14.48
CA GLY A 11 -14.45 -4.86 15.74
C GLY A 11 -14.73 -3.66 16.65
N GLN A 12 -14.69 -2.45 16.12
CA GLN A 12 -15.02 -1.23 16.86
C GLN A 12 -16.49 -1.18 17.29
N ALA A 13 -17.42 -1.53 16.41
CA ALA A 13 -18.85 -1.56 16.76
C ALA A 13 -19.16 -2.58 17.87
N ASN A 14 -18.48 -3.72 17.87
CA ASN A 14 -18.61 -4.72 18.93
C ASN A 14 -17.99 -4.20 20.25
N SER A 15 -16.85 -3.50 20.17
CA SER A 15 -16.27 -2.83 21.33
C SER A 15 -17.24 -1.83 21.96
N ASP A 16 -17.89 -0.99 21.16
CA ASP A 16 -18.82 0.01 21.64
C ASP A 16 -20.03 -0.59 22.35
N LYS A 17 -20.45 -1.79 21.92
CA LYS A 17 -21.53 -2.57 22.51
C LYS A 17 -21.08 -3.52 23.62
N SER A 18 -19.78 -3.56 23.93
CA SER A 18 -19.18 -4.52 24.88
C SER A 18 -19.47 -5.99 24.53
N ILE A 19 -19.50 -6.31 23.24
CA ILE A 19 -19.68 -7.68 22.76
C ILE A 19 -18.29 -8.33 22.61
N GLY A 20 -17.96 -9.28 23.47
CA GLY A 20 -16.65 -9.95 23.56
C GLY A 20 -15.69 -9.29 24.56
N ASP A 21 -14.51 -9.88 24.73
CA ASP A 21 -13.55 -9.50 25.76
C ASP A 21 -12.44 -8.58 25.25
N PHE A 22 -12.06 -8.69 23.94
CA PHE A 22 -11.10 -7.83 23.29
C PHE A 22 -11.42 -7.71 21.79
N TRP A 23 -10.94 -6.63 21.17
CA TRP A 23 -11.23 -6.33 19.77
C TRP A 23 -9.95 -5.91 19.06
N MET A 24 -9.85 -6.26 17.77
CA MET A 24 -8.72 -5.87 16.92
C MET A 24 -9.18 -4.90 15.83
N SER A 25 -8.33 -3.94 15.50
CA SER A 25 -8.60 -2.94 14.46
C SER A 25 -7.27 -2.38 13.93
N ASP A 26 -7.16 -2.21 12.61
CA ASP A 26 -6.05 -1.47 11.97
C ASP A 26 -6.27 0.04 12.02
N GLY A 27 -7.48 0.48 12.37
CA GLY A 27 -7.84 1.89 12.53
C GLY A 27 -8.08 2.21 13.99
N ALA A 28 -7.42 3.26 14.48
CA ALA A 28 -7.57 3.72 15.84
C ALA A 28 -8.92 4.37 16.11
N TYR A 29 -9.35 4.36 17.36
CA TYR A 29 -10.30 5.36 17.85
C TYR A 29 -9.60 6.72 17.97
N THR A 30 -10.27 7.79 17.59
CA THR A 30 -9.79 9.14 17.90
C THR A 30 -10.01 9.44 19.39
N ALA A 31 -9.29 10.42 19.93
CA ALA A 31 -9.48 10.86 21.31
C ALA A 31 -10.95 11.25 21.62
N ALA A 32 -11.66 11.81 20.62
CA ALA A 32 -13.07 12.22 20.76
C ALA A 32 -14.07 11.05 20.78
N THR A 33 -13.69 9.89 20.20
CA THR A 33 -14.61 8.73 20.07
C THR A 33 -14.21 7.57 20.98
N LYS A 34 -13.04 7.62 21.60
CA LYS A 34 -12.54 6.57 22.47
C LYS A 34 -13.23 6.60 23.84
N ARG A 35 -13.79 5.49 24.30
CA ARG A 35 -14.24 5.34 25.67
C ARG A 35 -13.07 5.48 26.66
N ALA A 36 -13.30 6.13 27.81
CA ALA A 36 -12.26 6.34 28.82
C ALA A 36 -11.61 5.03 29.31
N SER A 37 -12.39 3.94 29.39
CA SER A 37 -11.91 2.62 29.82
C SER A 37 -11.21 1.80 28.71
N LEU A 38 -11.20 2.26 27.47
CA LEU A 38 -10.58 1.55 26.36
C LEU A 38 -9.07 1.81 26.33
N ILE A 39 -8.31 0.73 26.31
CA ILE A 39 -6.84 0.79 26.16
C ILE A 39 -6.49 0.26 24.76
N HIS A 40 -5.69 1.02 24.03
CA HIS A 40 -5.09 0.55 22.79
C HIS A 40 -3.74 -0.12 23.09
N VAL A 41 -3.54 -1.31 22.53
CA VAL A 41 -2.29 -2.07 22.64
C VAL A 41 -1.80 -2.39 21.23
N PRO A 42 -0.72 -1.78 20.74
CA PRO A 42 -0.11 -2.19 19.47
C PRO A 42 0.40 -3.62 19.56
N LEU A 43 -0.08 -4.50 18.71
CA LEU A 43 0.31 -5.92 18.70
C LEU A 43 1.20 -6.27 17.52
N VAL A 44 0.90 -5.76 16.33
CA VAL A 44 1.57 -6.11 15.08
C VAL A 44 1.44 -4.98 14.08
N ALA A 45 2.45 -4.80 13.25
CA ALA A 45 2.40 -3.94 12.09
C ALA A 45 2.46 -4.80 10.82
N ALA A 46 1.48 -4.64 9.94
CA ALA A 46 1.43 -5.31 8.65
C ALA A 46 1.44 -4.27 7.52
N PRO A 47 2.37 -4.35 6.55
CA PRO A 47 2.42 -3.39 5.46
C PRO A 47 1.24 -3.58 4.53
N ILE A 48 0.53 -2.49 4.25
CA ILE A 48 -0.45 -2.42 3.17
C ILE A 48 0.31 -2.26 1.86
N ALA A 49 0.05 -3.16 0.92
CA ALA A 49 0.69 -3.21 -0.38
C ALA A 49 -0.28 -2.96 -1.51
N ILE A 50 0.21 -2.45 -2.63
CA ILE A 50 -0.51 -2.41 -3.90
C ILE A 50 -0.28 -3.74 -4.60
N LEU A 51 -1.34 -4.53 -4.72
CA LEU A 51 -1.35 -5.85 -5.33
C LEU A 51 -1.95 -5.77 -6.74
N TYR A 52 -1.36 -6.49 -7.70
CA TYR A 52 -1.84 -6.43 -9.07
C TYR A 52 -1.74 -7.78 -9.80
N ASN A 53 -2.57 -7.93 -10.83
CA ASN A 53 -2.62 -9.11 -11.69
C ASN A 53 -2.37 -8.71 -13.16
N LEU A 54 -1.11 -8.69 -13.56
CA LEU A 54 -0.69 -8.48 -14.95
C LEU A 54 -0.14 -9.79 -15.52
N PRO A 55 -0.77 -10.38 -16.53
CA PRO A 55 -0.26 -11.60 -17.17
C PRO A 55 0.94 -11.33 -18.10
N GLY A 56 1.70 -12.39 -18.42
CA GLY A 56 2.76 -12.35 -19.42
C GLY A 56 4.10 -11.79 -18.93
N SER A 57 4.85 -11.17 -19.84
CA SER A 57 6.21 -10.61 -19.58
C SER A 57 6.23 -9.49 -18.54
N ALA A 58 5.10 -8.81 -18.35
CA ALA A 58 4.89 -7.83 -17.30
C ALA A 58 5.08 -8.39 -15.87
N GLN A 59 5.23 -9.71 -15.73
CA GLN A 59 5.50 -10.35 -14.44
C GLN A 59 6.97 -10.33 -14.01
N ARG A 60 7.92 -10.07 -14.93
CA ARG A 60 9.35 -10.17 -14.65
C ARG A 60 9.97 -8.88 -14.09
N THR A 61 9.45 -7.73 -14.50
CA THR A 61 9.89 -6.43 -13.99
C THR A 61 8.90 -5.96 -12.94
N PRO A 62 9.35 -5.65 -11.72
CA PRO A 62 8.46 -5.12 -10.68
C PRO A 62 7.82 -3.81 -11.14
N LEU A 63 6.51 -3.72 -11.03
CA LEU A 63 5.79 -2.47 -11.22
C LEU A 63 6.22 -1.48 -10.14
N THR A 64 6.56 -0.27 -10.55
CA THR A 64 6.87 0.82 -9.61
C THR A 64 5.89 1.95 -9.86
N LEU A 65 5.29 2.50 -8.80
CA LEU A 65 4.27 3.53 -8.90
C LEU A 65 4.59 4.69 -7.95
N SER A 66 4.41 5.91 -8.42
CA SER A 66 4.39 7.10 -7.56
C SER A 66 3.05 7.23 -6.84
N ALA A 67 3.00 8.01 -5.77
CA ALA A 67 1.77 8.29 -5.04
C ALA A 67 0.69 8.91 -5.95
N ASN A 68 1.08 9.81 -6.86
CA ASN A 68 0.15 10.41 -7.82
C ASN A 68 -0.42 9.37 -8.80
N THR A 69 0.40 8.44 -9.27
CA THR A 69 -0.06 7.38 -10.18
C THR A 69 -1.01 6.43 -9.46
N VAL A 70 -0.68 6.01 -8.22
CA VAL A 70 -1.58 5.20 -7.40
C VAL A 70 -2.91 5.92 -7.18
N ALA A 71 -2.87 7.18 -6.74
CA ALA A 71 -4.08 7.97 -6.53
C ALA A 71 -4.90 8.11 -7.83
N GLY A 72 -4.26 8.37 -8.96
CA GLY A 72 -4.93 8.47 -10.27
C GLY A 72 -5.61 7.18 -10.71
N ILE A 73 -4.98 6.03 -10.46
CA ILE A 73 -5.58 4.71 -10.74
C ILE A 73 -6.82 4.49 -9.86
N PHE A 74 -6.66 4.64 -8.55
CA PHE A 74 -7.75 4.37 -7.60
C PHE A 74 -8.86 5.42 -7.63
N ALA A 75 -8.58 6.65 -8.09
CA ALA A 75 -9.58 7.69 -8.36
C ALA A 75 -10.30 7.51 -9.71
N GLY A 76 -9.94 6.50 -10.49
CA GLY A 76 -10.54 6.26 -11.80
C GLY A 76 -10.06 7.19 -12.91
N GLN A 77 -9.03 8.01 -12.70
CA GLN A 77 -8.48 8.94 -13.67
C GLN A 77 -7.50 8.29 -14.64
N ILE A 78 -6.79 7.26 -14.21
CA ILE A 78 -5.93 6.41 -15.05
C ILE A 78 -6.70 5.15 -15.39
N LEU A 79 -7.03 4.98 -16.66
CA LEU A 79 -7.95 3.95 -17.11
C LEU A 79 -7.25 2.70 -17.65
N TYR A 80 -6.05 2.87 -18.23
CA TYR A 80 -5.33 1.82 -18.94
C TYR A 80 -3.96 1.57 -18.32
N TRP A 81 -3.48 0.32 -18.43
CA TRP A 81 -2.18 -0.07 -17.91
C TRP A 81 -1.00 0.59 -18.64
N ASP A 82 -1.14 0.89 -19.92
CA ASP A 82 -0.11 1.58 -20.74
C ASP A 82 -0.16 3.11 -20.63
N ASP A 83 -0.86 3.65 -19.62
CA ASP A 83 -0.84 5.09 -19.34
C ASP A 83 0.60 5.59 -19.18
N PRO A 84 0.98 6.72 -19.82
CA PRO A 84 2.33 7.27 -19.75
C PRO A 84 2.84 7.49 -18.32
N LYS A 85 1.98 7.77 -17.35
CA LYS A 85 2.36 7.96 -15.94
C LYS A 85 2.86 6.65 -15.31
N ILE A 86 2.17 5.53 -15.58
CA ILE A 86 2.60 4.21 -15.12
C ILE A 86 3.94 3.82 -15.79
N ALA A 87 4.04 4.08 -17.10
CA ALA A 87 5.24 3.81 -17.85
C ALA A 87 6.44 4.65 -17.34
N ALA A 88 6.25 5.93 -17.05
CA ALA A 88 7.28 6.82 -16.54
C ALA A 88 7.80 6.40 -15.16
N ASP A 89 6.91 6.00 -14.25
CA ASP A 89 7.28 5.53 -12.91
C ASP A 89 8.08 4.22 -12.96
N THR A 90 7.70 3.30 -13.86
CA THR A 90 8.29 1.95 -13.93
C THR A 90 9.54 1.92 -14.80
N ASN A 91 9.52 2.59 -15.97
CA ASN A 91 10.61 2.59 -16.94
C ASN A 91 11.65 3.65 -16.59
N ARG A 92 12.63 3.27 -15.77
CA ARG A 92 13.63 4.19 -15.24
C ARG A 92 15.00 3.55 -15.19
N THR A 93 16.02 4.39 -15.17
CA THR A 93 17.40 3.98 -14.92
C THR A 93 17.78 4.38 -13.50
N VAL A 94 18.21 3.40 -12.72
CA VAL A 94 18.63 3.60 -11.33
C VAL A 94 20.12 3.31 -11.21
N THR A 95 20.87 4.26 -10.69
CA THR A 95 22.29 4.10 -10.36
C THR A 95 22.42 3.94 -8.86
N THR A 96 22.87 2.77 -8.43
CA THR A 96 23.11 2.46 -7.01
C THR A 96 24.60 2.52 -6.74
N THR A 97 25.00 3.34 -5.76
CA THR A 97 26.36 3.44 -5.29
C THR A 97 26.49 2.67 -3.98
N THR A 98 27.39 1.68 -3.94
CA THR A 98 27.60 0.82 -2.78
C THR A 98 29.05 0.92 -2.31
N TYR A 99 29.26 1.27 -1.05
CA TYR A 99 30.56 1.23 -0.40
C TYR A 99 30.81 -0.16 0.20
N LYS A 100 32.06 -0.66 0.10
CA LYS A 100 32.47 -1.84 0.86
C LYS A 100 32.31 -1.56 2.35
N LYS A 101 31.79 -2.52 3.09
CA LYS A 101 31.56 -2.41 4.53
C LYS A 101 32.41 -3.43 5.29
N ASP A 102 32.81 -3.07 6.50
CA ASP A 102 33.44 -3.96 7.46
C ASP A 102 32.43 -4.91 8.11
N ALA A 103 32.90 -5.77 9.03
CA ALA A 103 32.06 -6.71 9.76
C ALA A 103 30.97 -6.04 10.63
N ASN A 104 31.16 -4.77 10.97
CA ASN A 104 30.21 -3.96 11.76
C ASN A 104 29.24 -3.15 10.90
N GLY A 105 29.34 -3.28 9.55
CA GLY A 105 28.47 -2.59 8.61
C GLY A 105 28.90 -1.15 8.28
N ASN A 106 30.07 -0.70 8.72
CA ASN A 106 30.60 0.63 8.43
C ASN A 106 31.37 0.65 7.10
N PRO A 107 31.29 1.74 6.31
CA PRO A 107 32.11 1.89 5.12
C PRO A 107 33.59 1.80 5.44
N ILE A 108 34.33 0.98 4.66
CA ILE A 108 35.77 0.78 4.84
C ILE A 108 36.51 2.04 4.37
N LYS A 109 37.50 2.45 5.15
CA LYS A 109 38.41 3.57 4.85
C LYS A 109 39.80 3.06 4.53
N ASP A 110 40.57 3.82 3.73
CA ASP A 110 41.97 3.61 3.49
C ASP A 110 42.85 3.99 4.70
N LYS A 111 44.18 3.75 4.60
CA LYS A 111 45.12 4.11 5.67
C LYS A 111 45.22 5.61 5.98
N LYS A 112 44.68 6.46 5.09
CA LYS A 112 44.60 7.93 5.26
C LYS A 112 43.25 8.40 5.80
N GLY A 113 42.33 7.47 6.06
CA GLY A 113 40.98 7.78 6.59
C GLY A 113 39.93 8.12 5.53
N ASN A 114 40.25 8.04 4.24
CA ASN A 114 39.32 8.28 3.16
C ASN A 114 38.50 7.02 2.87
N LEU A 115 37.22 7.20 2.49
CA LEU A 115 36.39 6.08 2.04
C LEU A 115 37.01 5.40 0.82
N LEU A 116 37.02 4.07 0.81
CA LEU A 116 37.39 3.34 -0.41
C LEU A 116 36.41 3.68 -1.55
N PRO A 117 36.87 3.71 -2.81
CA PRO A 117 35.99 3.99 -3.94
C PRO A 117 34.76 3.09 -3.93
N PRO A 118 33.55 3.65 -4.12
CA PRO A 118 32.33 2.87 -4.17
C PRO A 118 32.23 2.07 -5.48
N THR A 119 31.46 1.00 -5.43
CA THR A 119 31.01 0.31 -6.64
C THR A 119 29.71 0.94 -7.10
N THR A 120 29.67 1.35 -8.36
CA THR A 120 28.46 1.90 -8.98
C THR A 120 27.84 0.85 -9.91
N LYS A 121 26.54 0.57 -9.69
CA LYS A 121 25.77 -0.32 -10.56
C LYS A 121 24.59 0.46 -11.15
N THR A 122 24.53 0.54 -12.46
CA THR A 122 23.38 1.12 -13.19
C THR A 122 22.46 0.01 -13.67
N THR A 123 21.19 0.10 -13.31
CA THR A 123 20.15 -0.85 -13.74
C THR A 123 19.05 -0.08 -14.46
N THR A 124 18.74 -0.50 -15.68
CA THR A 124 17.64 0.06 -16.47
C THR A 124 16.45 -0.88 -16.42
N TYR A 125 15.35 -0.38 -15.90
CA TYR A 125 14.06 -1.09 -15.87
C TYR A 125 13.28 -0.71 -17.12
N ARG A 126 12.73 -1.72 -17.80
CA ARG A 126 11.85 -1.57 -18.96
C ARG A 126 10.72 -2.57 -18.84
N LEU A 127 9.49 -2.07 -18.87
CA LEU A 127 8.27 -2.85 -18.84
C LEU A 127 7.35 -2.36 -19.94
N THR A 128 6.99 -3.27 -20.85
CA THR A 128 5.94 -2.99 -21.83
C THR A 128 4.61 -3.37 -21.20
N LEU A 129 3.78 -2.38 -21.02
CA LEU A 129 2.44 -2.54 -20.44
C LEU A 129 1.40 -2.71 -21.54
N PRO A 130 0.40 -3.56 -21.35
CA PRO A 130 -0.62 -3.82 -22.36
C PRO A 130 -1.66 -2.68 -22.40
N HIS A 131 -2.20 -2.40 -23.57
CA HIS A 131 -3.36 -1.51 -23.71
C HIS A 131 -4.63 -2.22 -23.22
N GLN A 132 -4.76 -2.31 -21.89
CA GLN A 132 -5.88 -2.97 -21.22
C GLN A 132 -6.42 -2.08 -20.11
N LYS A 133 -7.75 -2.05 -19.97
CA LYS A 133 -8.39 -1.30 -18.87
C LYS A 133 -7.99 -1.90 -17.53
N ILE A 134 -7.74 -1.02 -16.56
CA ILE A 134 -7.44 -1.40 -15.19
C ILE A 134 -8.74 -1.70 -14.46
N THR A 135 -8.89 -2.89 -13.91
CA THR A 135 -9.96 -3.18 -12.94
C THR A 135 -9.46 -2.85 -11.55
N VAL A 136 -10.06 -1.87 -10.92
CA VAL A 136 -9.75 -1.47 -9.53
C VAL A 136 -10.66 -2.21 -8.57
N ILE A 137 -10.08 -2.93 -7.62
CA ILE A 137 -10.85 -3.69 -6.62
C ILE A 137 -10.61 -3.05 -5.26
N TYR A 138 -11.69 -2.64 -4.58
CA TYR A 138 -11.64 -1.96 -3.29
C TYR A 138 -12.39 -2.71 -2.21
N ARG A 139 -12.09 -2.42 -0.94
CA ARG A 139 -12.79 -2.96 0.23
C ARG A 139 -14.19 -2.35 0.34
N ALA A 140 -15.22 -3.20 0.17
CA ALA A 140 -16.62 -2.79 0.26
C ALA A 140 -17.13 -2.68 1.72
N ASP A 141 -16.38 -3.24 2.67
CA ASP A 141 -16.66 -3.20 4.10
C ASP A 141 -15.99 -2.00 4.79
N SER A 142 -16.42 -1.68 6.00
CA SER A 142 -15.79 -0.66 6.86
C SER A 142 -14.46 -1.18 7.40
N SER A 143 -13.35 -0.71 6.84
CA SER A 143 -12.02 -1.32 6.99
C SER A 143 -10.97 -0.31 7.46
N GLY A 144 -10.19 -0.68 8.48
CA GLY A 144 -8.99 0.08 8.87
C GLY A 144 -7.92 0.09 7.78
N THR A 145 -7.80 -0.99 6.99
CA THR A 145 -6.93 -1.03 5.82
C THR A 145 -7.33 0.05 4.80
N SER A 146 -8.65 0.23 4.54
CA SER A 146 -9.14 1.32 3.69
C SER A 146 -8.88 2.69 4.31
N GLU A 147 -9.06 2.84 5.61
CA GLU A 147 -8.78 4.12 6.30
C GLU A 147 -7.31 4.53 6.13
N ASN A 148 -6.38 3.61 6.38
CA ASN A 148 -4.94 3.86 6.24
C ASN A 148 -4.56 4.10 4.77
N PHE A 149 -5.11 3.33 3.84
CA PHE A 149 -4.86 3.51 2.41
C PHE A 149 -5.38 4.85 1.90
N THR A 150 -6.61 5.23 2.22
CA THR A 150 -7.18 6.53 1.80
C THR A 150 -6.50 7.70 2.49
N ASN A 151 -5.99 7.52 3.73
CA ASN A 151 -5.12 8.51 4.39
C ASN A 151 -3.81 8.70 3.61
N TYR A 152 -3.16 7.60 3.20
CA TYR A 152 -1.96 7.67 2.38
C TYR A 152 -2.23 8.42 1.06
N LEU A 153 -3.31 8.12 0.35
CA LEU A 153 -3.66 8.79 -0.90
C LEU A 153 -3.90 10.29 -0.70
N ASN A 154 -4.66 10.66 0.32
CA ASN A 154 -4.95 12.07 0.63
C ASN A 154 -3.69 12.85 1.02
N LYS A 155 -2.81 12.25 1.84
CA LYS A 155 -1.57 12.92 2.29
C LYS A 155 -0.50 13.01 1.22
N SER A 156 -0.37 11.99 0.37
CA SER A 156 0.72 11.89 -0.62
C SER A 156 0.34 12.41 -2.00
N ALA A 157 -0.95 12.51 -2.31
CA ALA A 157 -1.46 13.02 -3.60
C ALA A 157 -2.73 13.88 -3.40
N PRO A 158 -2.69 14.97 -2.61
CA PRO A 158 -3.88 15.73 -2.18
C PRO A 158 -4.61 16.43 -3.33
N THR A 159 -3.94 16.69 -4.44
CA THR A 159 -4.56 17.29 -5.64
C THR A 159 -5.39 16.30 -6.46
N ILE A 160 -5.15 15.00 -6.28
CA ILE A 160 -5.87 13.90 -6.96
C ILE A 160 -6.87 13.28 -6.00
N TRP A 161 -6.43 12.94 -4.80
CA TRP A 161 -7.28 12.36 -3.76
C TRP A 161 -7.69 13.43 -2.75
N THR A 162 -8.73 14.19 -3.09
CA THR A 162 -9.14 15.41 -2.36
C THR A 162 -9.94 15.15 -1.10
N LYS A 163 -10.51 13.96 -0.95
CA LYS A 163 -11.31 13.61 0.23
C LYS A 163 -10.46 13.04 1.37
N SER A 164 -10.88 13.33 2.59
CA SER A 164 -10.26 12.82 3.81
C SER A 164 -10.32 11.30 3.89
N LYS A 165 -9.45 10.71 4.75
CA LYS A 165 -9.47 9.28 5.04
C LYS A 165 -10.86 8.80 5.51
N ASN A 166 -11.22 7.58 5.12
CA ASN A 166 -12.46 6.95 5.56
C ASN A 166 -12.29 5.41 5.57
N LYS A 167 -12.94 4.74 6.52
CA LYS A 167 -13.03 3.27 6.57
C LYS A 167 -13.88 2.71 5.45
N VAL A 168 -14.83 3.49 4.94
CA VAL A 168 -15.66 3.16 3.78
C VAL A 168 -15.02 3.81 2.56
N PHE A 169 -14.43 3.00 1.69
CA PHE A 169 -13.69 3.48 0.52
C PHE A 169 -14.50 4.43 -0.36
N LYS A 170 -15.77 4.10 -0.61
CA LYS A 170 -16.68 4.93 -1.44
C LYS A 170 -16.84 6.34 -0.91
N ASP A 171 -16.87 6.52 0.42
CA ASP A 171 -17.07 7.83 1.05
C ASP A 171 -15.83 8.71 0.91
N SER A 172 -14.64 8.10 0.80
CA SER A 172 -13.37 8.79 0.52
C SER A 172 -13.09 8.95 -0.98
N PHE A 173 -13.88 8.35 -1.87
CA PHE A 173 -13.63 8.39 -3.31
C PHE A 173 -13.82 9.84 -3.84
N PRO A 174 -12.82 10.41 -4.57
CA PRO A 174 -12.82 11.82 -4.96
C PRO A 174 -13.59 12.07 -6.28
N GLY A 175 -14.77 11.58 -6.42
CA GLY A 175 -15.57 11.75 -7.62
C GLY A 175 -16.82 10.89 -7.57
N ASP A 176 -17.39 10.61 -8.74
CA ASP A 176 -18.50 9.65 -8.85
C ASP A 176 -17.95 8.26 -9.17
N ILE A 177 -17.98 7.38 -8.16
CA ILE A 177 -17.54 5.99 -8.32
C ILE A 177 -18.44 5.20 -9.29
N ASN A 178 -19.68 5.65 -9.49
CA ASN A 178 -20.65 5.02 -10.37
C ASN A 178 -20.71 5.67 -11.77
N SER A 179 -19.77 6.56 -12.11
CA SER A 179 -19.71 7.14 -13.45
C SER A 179 -19.59 6.05 -14.52
N MET A 180 -19.98 6.37 -15.76
CA MET A 180 -19.93 5.42 -16.88
C MET A 180 -18.54 4.81 -17.09
N ASP A 181 -17.47 5.59 -16.87
CA ASP A 181 -16.09 5.12 -16.99
C ASP A 181 -15.67 4.17 -15.86
N ASN A 182 -16.31 4.27 -14.71
CA ASN A 182 -16.00 3.48 -13.53
C ASN A 182 -16.88 2.23 -13.40
N LEU A 183 -18.06 2.24 -14.02
CA LEU A 183 -19.02 1.16 -13.92
C LEU A 183 -18.43 -0.16 -14.46
N GLY A 184 -18.50 -1.22 -13.65
CA GLY A 184 -17.93 -2.54 -13.97
C GLY A 184 -16.39 -2.60 -13.90
N ARG A 185 -15.70 -1.46 -13.72
CA ARG A 185 -14.24 -1.37 -13.63
C ARG A 185 -13.74 -1.10 -12.21
N ILE A 186 -14.49 -0.32 -11.43
CA ILE A 186 -14.21 -0.10 -10.00
C ILE A 186 -15.21 -0.91 -9.20
N VAL A 187 -14.78 -2.04 -8.63
CA VAL A 187 -15.65 -3.04 -8.02
C VAL A 187 -15.25 -3.31 -6.56
N GLY A 188 -16.24 -3.57 -5.72
CA GLY A 188 -16.01 -3.84 -4.31
C GLY A 188 -16.03 -5.32 -3.97
N ALA A 189 -15.19 -5.72 -3.00
CA ALA A 189 -15.26 -7.02 -2.36
C ALA A 189 -15.04 -6.90 -0.85
N GLN A 190 -15.57 -7.86 -0.09
CA GLN A 190 -15.49 -7.89 1.37
C GLN A 190 -14.14 -8.44 1.83
N SER A 191 -13.54 -7.85 2.85
CA SER A 191 -12.29 -8.25 3.51
C SER A 191 -11.03 -8.18 2.62
N SER A 192 -9.84 -8.17 3.22
CA SER A 192 -8.57 -8.25 2.50
C SER A 192 -8.45 -9.55 1.71
N ASN A 193 -8.97 -10.65 2.25
CA ASN A 193 -9.02 -11.93 1.55
C ASN A 193 -9.90 -11.85 0.29
N GLY A 194 -11.11 -11.28 0.40
CA GLY A 194 -12.04 -11.19 -0.73
C GLY A 194 -11.53 -10.31 -1.86
N VAL A 195 -10.95 -9.11 -1.57
CA VAL A 195 -10.38 -8.26 -2.63
C VAL A 195 -9.18 -8.93 -3.30
N SER A 196 -8.36 -9.65 -2.54
CA SER A 196 -7.18 -10.35 -3.07
C SER A 196 -7.56 -11.57 -3.92
N GLN A 197 -8.56 -12.35 -3.49
CA GLN A 197 -9.09 -13.47 -4.27
C GLN A 197 -9.73 -13.01 -5.58
N LEU A 198 -10.52 -11.93 -5.53
CA LEU A 198 -11.13 -11.36 -6.73
C LEU A 198 -10.06 -10.85 -7.69
N ALA A 199 -9.03 -10.16 -7.17
CA ALA A 199 -7.91 -9.69 -7.97
C ALA A 199 -7.13 -10.84 -8.62
N GLY A 200 -6.86 -11.92 -7.89
CA GLY A 200 -6.19 -13.12 -8.43
C GLY A 200 -6.96 -13.76 -9.60
N LYS A 201 -8.28 -13.72 -9.58
CA LYS A 201 -9.16 -14.23 -10.62
C LYS A 201 -9.41 -13.24 -11.77
N THR A 202 -9.13 -11.95 -11.56
CA THR A 202 -9.40 -10.89 -12.54
C THR A 202 -8.09 -10.41 -13.17
N LYS A 203 -7.86 -10.75 -14.44
CA LYS A 203 -6.70 -10.23 -15.17
C LYS A 203 -6.77 -8.71 -15.28
N TYR A 204 -5.62 -8.06 -15.28
CA TYR A 204 -5.48 -6.59 -15.39
C TYR A 204 -6.11 -5.83 -14.22
N SER A 205 -6.19 -6.46 -13.05
CA SER A 205 -6.71 -5.84 -11.84
C SER A 205 -5.60 -5.29 -10.94
N ILE A 206 -6.01 -4.37 -10.06
CA ILE A 206 -5.22 -3.78 -9.00
C ILE A 206 -6.07 -3.66 -7.74
N THR A 207 -5.46 -3.89 -6.58
CA THR A 207 -6.09 -3.76 -5.28
C THR A 207 -5.10 -3.34 -4.20
N TYR A 208 -5.56 -3.10 -3.01
CA TYR A 208 -4.76 -2.89 -1.81
C TYR A 208 -5.15 -3.89 -0.72
N ALA A 209 -4.18 -4.48 -0.09
CA ALA A 209 -4.33 -5.39 1.05
C ALA A 209 -2.97 -5.56 1.76
N GLU A 210 -2.96 -6.24 2.88
CA GLU A 210 -1.72 -6.63 3.55
C GLU A 210 -0.90 -7.56 2.63
N VAL A 211 0.43 -7.38 2.63
CA VAL A 211 1.34 -8.01 1.65
C VAL A 211 1.26 -9.54 1.61
N ASN A 212 0.92 -10.17 2.73
CA ASN A 212 0.82 -11.64 2.85
C ASN A 212 -0.27 -12.24 1.93
N TYR A 213 -1.29 -11.46 1.54
CA TYR A 213 -2.32 -11.93 0.61
C TYR A 213 -1.83 -12.06 -0.84
N ALA A 214 -0.68 -11.47 -1.18
CA ALA A 214 -0.13 -11.54 -2.54
C ALA A 214 0.18 -12.97 -2.97
N ALA A 215 0.98 -13.69 -2.19
CA ALA A 215 1.42 -15.06 -2.50
C ALA A 215 0.24 -16.04 -2.57
N ALA A 216 -0.69 -15.96 -1.62
CA ALA A 216 -1.85 -16.83 -1.54
C ALA A 216 -2.80 -16.71 -2.76
N ASN A 217 -2.78 -15.58 -3.46
CA ASN A 217 -3.66 -15.29 -4.59
C ASN A 217 -2.91 -15.08 -5.90
N SER A 218 -1.63 -15.48 -5.98
CA SER A 218 -0.78 -15.34 -7.18
C SER A 218 -0.69 -13.90 -7.72
N LEU A 219 -0.82 -12.92 -6.82
CA LEU A 219 -0.69 -11.51 -7.13
C LEU A 219 0.77 -11.06 -7.05
N LYS A 220 1.11 -10.03 -7.79
CA LYS A 220 2.36 -9.31 -7.70
C LYS A 220 2.21 -8.10 -6.80
N VAL A 221 3.33 -7.66 -6.24
CA VAL A 221 3.42 -6.51 -5.34
C VAL A 221 4.16 -5.38 -6.04
N ALA A 222 3.57 -4.20 -6.09
CA ALA A 222 4.22 -3.02 -6.61
C ALA A 222 5.18 -2.41 -5.57
N SER A 223 6.29 -1.84 -6.04
CA SER A 223 7.09 -0.91 -5.26
C SER A 223 6.51 0.50 -5.39
N LEU A 224 6.64 1.30 -4.33
CA LEU A 224 6.23 2.70 -4.35
C LEU A 224 7.45 3.63 -4.40
N LEU A 225 7.34 4.71 -5.17
CA LEU A 225 8.34 5.78 -5.15
C LEU A 225 8.16 6.61 -3.88
N ASN A 226 9.21 6.73 -3.08
CA ASN A 226 9.25 7.68 -1.98
C ASN A 226 9.48 9.11 -2.51
N PRO A 227 9.36 10.17 -1.67
CA PRO A 227 9.59 11.55 -2.11
C PRO A 227 10.98 11.82 -2.71
N ALA A 228 11.98 11.01 -2.37
CA ALA A 228 13.32 11.09 -2.96
C ALA A 228 13.46 10.34 -4.30
N GLY A 229 12.37 9.76 -4.84
CA GLY A 229 12.35 9.01 -6.09
C GLY A 229 12.91 7.58 -6.00
N ASN A 230 13.17 7.07 -4.81
CA ASN A 230 13.60 5.68 -4.62
C ASN A 230 12.41 4.73 -4.56
N ALA A 231 12.52 3.58 -5.23
CA ALA A 231 11.52 2.53 -5.11
C ALA A 231 11.68 1.79 -3.77
N VAL A 232 10.59 1.72 -3.04
CA VAL A 232 10.48 1.02 -1.76
C VAL A 232 9.49 -0.12 -1.93
N ALA A 233 9.94 -1.34 -1.65
CA ALA A 233 9.07 -2.51 -1.58
C ALA A 233 8.52 -2.67 -0.15
N PRO A 234 7.32 -3.25 0.03
CA PRO A 234 6.77 -3.55 1.37
C PRO A 234 7.36 -4.86 1.89
N ASP A 235 8.69 -4.93 1.94
CA ASP A 235 9.48 -6.04 2.50
C ASP A 235 9.97 -5.70 3.93
N ASN A 236 10.66 -6.64 4.55
CA ASN A 236 11.19 -6.47 5.90
C ASN A 236 12.11 -5.25 6.04
N THR A 237 12.85 -4.89 4.98
CA THR A 237 13.74 -3.72 4.99
C THR A 237 12.94 -2.42 4.98
N GLY A 238 11.96 -2.31 4.08
CA GLY A 238 11.10 -1.13 3.97
C GLY A 238 10.21 -0.94 5.20
N VAL A 239 9.63 -2.04 5.72
CA VAL A 239 8.82 -2.02 6.95
C VAL A 239 9.67 -1.69 8.17
N GLY A 240 10.86 -2.29 8.30
CA GLY A 240 11.78 -2.01 9.41
C GLY A 240 12.22 -0.55 9.44
N ALA A 241 12.54 0.05 8.29
CA ALA A 241 12.89 1.46 8.18
C ALA A 241 11.72 2.38 8.57
N PHE A 242 10.49 2.04 8.17
CA PHE A 242 9.29 2.78 8.58
C PHE A 242 9.09 2.70 10.10
N LEU A 243 9.11 1.51 10.68
CA LEU A 243 8.89 1.31 12.11
C LEU A 243 9.98 1.99 12.97
N ALA A 244 11.22 2.01 12.50
CA ALA A 244 12.32 2.71 13.19
C ALA A 244 12.13 4.24 13.25
N SER A 245 11.35 4.80 12.32
CA SER A 245 11.02 6.23 12.28
C SER A 245 9.65 6.57 12.88
N ALA A 246 8.82 5.55 13.17
CA ALA A 246 7.50 5.76 13.74
C ALA A 246 7.59 6.20 15.20
N THR A 247 6.75 7.15 15.57
CA THR A 247 6.58 7.59 16.97
C THR A 247 5.16 7.31 17.39
N GLN A 248 4.99 6.80 18.60
CA GLN A 248 3.65 6.65 19.18
C GLN A 248 3.18 8.00 19.71
N ASP A 249 1.93 8.33 19.47
CA ASP A 249 1.26 9.44 20.13
C ASP A 249 0.80 9.05 21.55
N ALA A 250 0.22 10.02 22.28
CA ALA A 250 -0.27 9.80 23.65
C ALA A 250 -1.40 8.75 23.77
N ASN A 251 -1.98 8.31 22.64
CA ASN A 251 -3.03 7.29 22.59
C ASN A 251 -2.49 5.91 22.19
N GLY A 252 -1.17 5.78 22.01
CA GLY A 252 -0.52 4.53 21.66
C GLY A 252 -0.45 4.24 20.14
N PHE A 253 -0.55 5.28 19.29
CA PHE A 253 -0.49 5.18 17.83
C PHE A 253 0.67 5.94 17.24
#